data_1aec0b38a869a818b781e8038efd3da0
#
_entry.id   1aec0b38a869a818b781e8038efd3da0
#
_cell.length_a   1.000
_cell.length_b   1.000
_cell.length_c   1.000
_cell.angle_alpha   90.00
_cell.angle_beta   90.00
_cell.angle_gamma   90.00
#
_symmetry.space_group_name_H-M   'P 1'
#
loop_
_entity.id
_entity.type
_entity.pdbx_description
1 polymer ?
#
loop_
_entity_poly.entity_id
_entity_poly.type
_entity_poly.pdbx_seq_one_letter_code
_entity_poly.pdbx_strand_id
1 'polypeptide(L)'
;MKATAILPVKRFADAKQRLAPGIGSTHRAELAAAMLEDVLEAIAAARSIEHTIVVTSESRAIELAAAGGAEVLPDPDRGGHSGAALAGIARAREQGAGCVVLLPIDCPLLAPRELERLLTGMPERYVAIVPDRHGTGTNALALAPPDAIEPTFGEGSCVRHVAAAREAGVPFGVEELPSLALDLDTPADVVALTLELEMRGGRASRTAKALGI
;
A
#
# COMPACT_ATOMS: atom_id res chain seq x y z
N MET A 1 9.37 14.85 -8.91
CA MET A 1 8.08 14.52 -9.56
C MET A 1 7.07 14.29 -8.47
N LYS A 2 5.83 14.73 -8.63
CA LYS A 2 4.74 14.37 -7.72
C LYS A 2 4.05 13.10 -8.22
N ALA A 3 3.61 12.25 -7.32
CA ALA A 3 3.01 10.97 -7.65
C ALA A 3 1.54 10.90 -7.20
N THR A 4 0.78 10.01 -7.83
CA THR A 4 -0.54 9.59 -7.35
C THR A 4 -0.38 8.29 -6.56
N ALA A 5 -0.80 8.28 -5.29
CA ALA A 5 -0.88 7.07 -4.50
C ALA A 5 -2.15 6.29 -4.85
N ILE A 6 -2.02 4.97 -5.00
CA ILE A 6 -3.14 4.07 -5.33
C ILE A 6 -3.18 2.97 -4.28
N LEU A 7 -4.34 2.83 -3.63
CA LEU A 7 -4.58 1.83 -2.58
C LEU A 7 -5.73 0.90 -3.00
N PRO A 8 -5.44 -0.30 -3.48
CA PRO A 8 -6.46 -1.34 -3.62
C PRO A 8 -6.91 -1.85 -2.26
N VAL A 9 -8.20 -1.74 -1.94
CA VAL A 9 -8.76 -2.16 -0.64
C VAL A 9 -9.88 -3.16 -0.85
N LYS A 10 -9.68 -4.39 -0.39
CA LYS A 10 -10.67 -5.46 -0.41
C LYS A 10 -11.61 -5.39 0.79
N ARG A 11 -12.67 -6.21 0.79
CA ARG A 11 -13.63 -6.26 1.89
C ARG A 11 -12.93 -6.52 3.23
N PHE A 12 -13.23 -5.73 4.22
CA PHE A 12 -12.63 -5.86 5.56
C PHE A 12 -13.00 -7.19 6.24
N ALA A 13 -14.19 -7.72 5.94
CA ALA A 13 -14.60 -9.04 6.44
C ALA A 13 -13.67 -10.18 5.98
N ASP A 14 -13.07 -10.05 4.80
CA ASP A 14 -12.16 -11.03 4.21
C ASP A 14 -10.69 -10.75 4.59
N ALA A 15 -10.43 -9.61 5.24
CA ALA A 15 -9.07 -9.23 5.62
C ALA A 15 -8.56 -10.08 6.80
N LYS A 16 -7.23 -10.31 6.81
CA LYS A 16 -6.51 -10.81 7.98
C LYS A 16 -7.00 -12.15 8.55
N GLN A 17 -7.45 -13.06 7.69
CA GLN A 17 -7.92 -14.39 8.11
C GLN A 17 -6.84 -15.20 8.86
N ARG A 18 -5.55 -14.94 8.58
CA ARG A 18 -4.42 -15.61 9.25
C ARG A 18 -4.16 -15.07 10.67
N LEU A 19 -4.68 -13.90 11.04
CA LEU A 19 -4.71 -13.42 12.42
C LEU A 19 -5.76 -14.14 13.27
N ALA A 20 -6.56 -15.02 12.65
CA ALA A 20 -7.83 -15.53 13.14
C ALA A 20 -7.85 -16.52 14.33
N PRO A 21 -6.81 -17.19 14.81
CA PRO A 21 -6.98 -17.92 16.06
C PRO A 21 -7.14 -16.94 17.22
N GLY A 22 -8.39 -16.48 17.47
CA GLY A 22 -8.75 -15.62 18.61
C GLY A 22 -9.32 -14.24 18.27
N ILE A 23 -9.28 -13.77 17.03
CA ILE A 23 -9.81 -12.45 16.65
C ILE A 23 -11.10 -12.64 15.83
N GLY A 24 -12.25 -12.21 16.36
CA GLY A 24 -13.55 -12.26 15.68
C GLY A 24 -13.57 -11.41 14.38
N SER A 25 -14.51 -11.72 13.47
CA SER A 25 -14.61 -11.00 12.18
C SER A 25 -14.80 -9.48 12.33
N THR A 26 -15.58 -9.05 13.30
CA THR A 26 -15.81 -7.63 13.62
C THR A 26 -14.50 -6.94 14.00
N HIS A 27 -13.72 -7.56 14.88
CA HIS A 27 -12.44 -6.98 15.32
C HIS A 27 -11.40 -6.93 14.18
N ARG A 28 -11.40 -7.91 13.26
CA ARG A 28 -10.55 -7.85 12.07
C ARG A 28 -10.94 -6.71 11.13
N ALA A 29 -12.25 -6.45 10.98
CA ALA A 29 -12.73 -5.32 10.19
C ALA A 29 -12.35 -3.96 10.83
N GLU A 30 -12.45 -3.84 12.15
CA GLU A 30 -11.98 -2.67 12.90
C GLU A 30 -10.48 -2.45 12.74
N LEU A 31 -9.69 -3.52 12.82
CA LEU A 31 -8.24 -3.46 12.60
C LEU A 31 -7.90 -3.03 11.16
N ALA A 32 -8.58 -3.58 10.15
CA ALA A 32 -8.37 -3.19 8.76
C ALA A 32 -8.73 -1.72 8.52
N ALA A 33 -9.81 -1.23 9.13
CA ALA A 33 -10.19 0.18 9.10
C ALA A 33 -9.12 1.07 9.75
N ALA A 34 -8.63 0.69 10.93
CA ALA A 34 -7.58 1.43 11.64
C ALA A 34 -6.27 1.50 10.85
N MET A 35 -5.85 0.38 10.22
CA MET A 35 -4.68 0.36 9.35
C MET A 35 -4.85 1.29 8.14
N LEU A 36 -6.02 1.26 7.47
CA LEU A 36 -6.31 2.17 6.36
C LEU A 36 -6.20 3.64 6.79
N GLU A 37 -6.76 4.01 7.95
CA GLU A 37 -6.68 5.38 8.46
C GLU A 37 -5.24 5.81 8.73
N ASP A 38 -4.42 4.96 9.36
CA ASP A 38 -3.00 5.26 9.64
C ASP A 38 -2.20 5.41 8.33
N VAL A 39 -2.44 4.56 7.32
CA VAL A 39 -1.79 4.66 6.01
C VAL A 39 -2.22 5.92 5.26
N LEU A 40 -3.52 6.25 5.24
CA LEU A 40 -4.02 7.48 4.61
C LEU A 40 -3.43 8.74 5.25
N GLU A 41 -3.31 8.78 6.58
CA GLU A 41 -2.67 9.88 7.30
C GLU A 41 -1.20 10.03 6.90
N ALA A 42 -0.45 8.92 6.81
CA ALA A 42 0.93 8.94 6.39
C ALA A 42 1.09 9.42 4.94
N ILE A 43 0.21 9.00 4.03
CA ILE A 43 0.20 9.45 2.64
C ILE A 43 -0.10 10.96 2.55
N ALA A 44 -1.10 11.44 3.28
CA ALA A 44 -1.46 12.86 3.31
C ALA A 44 -0.34 13.76 3.84
N ALA A 45 0.52 13.22 4.72
CA ALA A 45 1.70 13.93 5.23
C ALA A 45 2.90 13.92 4.27
N ALA A 46 2.90 13.09 3.23
CA ALA A 46 3.98 12.99 2.25
C ALA A 46 3.84 14.03 1.13
N ARG A 47 4.75 15.01 1.09
CA ARG A 47 4.72 16.13 0.12
C ARG A 47 4.92 15.70 -1.33
N SER A 48 5.46 14.51 -1.56
CA SER A 48 5.64 13.91 -2.88
C SER A 48 4.37 13.33 -3.48
N ILE A 49 3.30 13.20 -2.67
CA ILE A 49 1.99 12.74 -3.15
C ILE A 49 1.11 13.96 -3.46
N GLU A 50 0.50 13.96 -4.64
CA GLU A 50 -0.43 15.01 -5.09
C GLU A 50 -1.89 14.56 -5.02
N HIS A 51 -2.14 13.32 -5.39
CA HIS A 51 -3.45 12.70 -5.38
C HIS A 51 -3.40 11.33 -4.71
N THR A 52 -4.51 10.94 -4.10
CA THR A 52 -4.69 9.60 -3.54
C THR A 52 -5.97 9.00 -4.12
N ILE A 53 -5.85 7.77 -4.64
CA ILE A 53 -6.96 7.00 -5.20
C ILE A 53 -7.10 5.72 -4.37
N VAL A 54 -8.28 5.50 -3.80
CA VAL A 54 -8.63 4.26 -3.11
C VAL A 54 -9.58 3.48 -4.00
N VAL A 55 -9.20 2.25 -4.37
CA VAL A 55 -10.02 1.38 -5.22
C VAL A 55 -10.68 0.33 -4.34
N THR A 56 -12.00 0.46 -4.14
CA THR A 56 -12.73 -0.37 -3.19
C THR A 56 -14.23 -0.40 -3.46
N SER A 57 -14.89 -1.49 -3.01
CA SER A 57 -16.34 -1.60 -2.86
C SER A 57 -16.73 -1.81 -1.38
N GLU A 58 -15.78 -1.66 -0.43
CA GLU A 58 -16.00 -1.75 1.00
C GLU A 58 -16.56 -0.42 1.53
N SER A 59 -17.80 -0.43 2.05
CA SER A 59 -18.51 0.78 2.49
C SER A 59 -17.72 1.59 3.51
N ARG A 60 -17.12 0.93 4.49
CA ARG A 60 -16.33 1.61 5.52
C ARG A 60 -15.05 2.23 4.96
N ALA A 61 -14.39 1.56 4.00
CA ALA A 61 -13.22 2.11 3.33
C ALA A 61 -13.58 3.33 2.46
N ILE A 62 -14.76 3.34 1.82
CA ILE A 62 -15.28 4.49 1.06
C ILE A 62 -15.40 5.71 1.98
N GLU A 63 -16.04 5.55 3.16
CA GLU A 63 -16.22 6.63 4.13
C GLU A 63 -14.86 7.18 4.61
N LEU A 64 -13.92 6.31 4.97
CA LEU A 64 -12.61 6.68 5.48
C LEU A 64 -11.75 7.39 4.40
N ALA A 65 -11.76 6.86 3.18
CA ALA A 65 -11.05 7.45 2.05
C ALA A 65 -11.58 8.85 1.72
N ALA A 66 -12.91 9.01 1.66
CA ALA A 66 -13.53 10.30 1.40
C ALA A 66 -13.23 11.32 2.52
N ALA A 67 -13.28 10.89 3.79
CA ALA A 67 -12.91 11.73 4.93
C ALA A 67 -11.44 12.16 4.89
N GLY A 68 -10.54 11.29 4.39
CA GLY A 68 -9.11 11.58 4.17
C GLY A 68 -8.82 12.39 2.90
N GLY A 69 -9.83 12.80 2.12
CA GLY A 69 -9.66 13.56 0.88
C GLY A 69 -9.19 12.73 -0.32
N ALA A 70 -9.25 11.40 -0.24
CA ALA A 70 -8.92 10.53 -1.35
C ALA A 70 -10.09 10.38 -2.34
N GLU A 71 -9.78 10.25 -3.62
CA GLU A 71 -10.74 9.83 -4.63
C GLU A 71 -11.06 8.35 -4.44
N VAL A 72 -12.32 7.99 -4.54
CA VAL A 72 -12.77 6.59 -4.43
C VAL A 72 -13.20 6.07 -5.79
N LEU A 73 -12.65 4.94 -6.19
CA LEU A 73 -13.08 4.18 -7.37
C LEU A 73 -13.71 2.85 -6.94
N PRO A 74 -14.78 2.41 -7.60
CA PRO A 74 -15.31 1.08 -7.36
C PRO A 74 -14.29 0.01 -7.76
N ASP A 75 -14.16 -1.04 -6.94
CA ASP A 75 -13.35 -2.23 -7.28
C ASP A 75 -14.02 -2.94 -8.48
N PRO A 76 -13.30 -3.22 -9.57
CA PRO A 76 -13.86 -3.90 -10.73
C PRO A 76 -14.27 -5.36 -10.48
N ASP A 77 -14.02 -5.89 -9.26
CA ASP A 77 -14.29 -7.28 -8.85
C ASP A 77 -13.61 -8.35 -9.74
N ARG A 78 -12.71 -7.93 -10.62
CA ARG A 78 -11.98 -8.80 -11.54
C ARG A 78 -10.48 -8.63 -11.38
N GLY A 79 -9.75 -9.73 -11.45
CA GLY A 79 -8.28 -9.69 -11.36
C GLY A 79 -7.72 -9.46 -9.96
N GLY A 80 -8.55 -9.52 -8.92
CA GLY A 80 -8.10 -9.42 -7.52
C GLY A 80 -7.42 -8.08 -7.20
N HIS A 81 -6.31 -8.14 -6.45
CA HIS A 81 -5.54 -6.95 -6.06
C HIS A 81 -4.90 -6.24 -7.27
N SER A 82 -4.38 -7.02 -8.22
CA SER A 82 -3.78 -6.47 -9.44
C SER A 82 -4.81 -5.79 -10.34
N GLY A 83 -6.03 -6.34 -10.46
CA GLY A 83 -7.12 -5.72 -11.23
C GLY A 83 -7.54 -4.37 -10.65
N ALA A 84 -7.65 -4.26 -9.31
CA ALA A 84 -7.92 -3.00 -8.64
C ALA A 84 -6.76 -1.99 -8.83
N ALA A 85 -5.51 -2.45 -8.75
CA ALA A 85 -4.34 -1.61 -9.04
C ALA A 85 -4.38 -1.05 -10.47
N LEU A 86 -4.69 -1.88 -11.46
CA LEU A 86 -4.83 -1.45 -12.87
C LEU A 86 -5.93 -0.41 -13.05
N ALA A 87 -7.07 -0.56 -12.37
CA ALA A 87 -8.15 0.44 -12.43
C ALA A 87 -7.67 1.80 -11.88
N GLY A 88 -6.95 1.79 -10.75
CA GLY A 88 -6.35 3.00 -10.17
C GLY A 88 -5.30 3.63 -11.10
N ILE A 89 -4.45 2.82 -11.73
CA ILE A 89 -3.46 3.29 -12.72
C ILE A 89 -4.15 3.95 -13.92
N ALA A 90 -5.18 3.32 -14.46
CA ALA A 90 -5.93 3.88 -15.59
C ALA A 90 -6.50 5.26 -15.22
N ARG A 91 -7.10 5.38 -14.04
CA ARG A 91 -7.63 6.66 -13.54
C ARG A 91 -6.56 7.72 -13.33
N ALA A 92 -5.43 7.36 -12.72
CA ALA A 92 -4.30 8.29 -12.55
C ALA A 92 -3.76 8.80 -13.90
N ARG A 93 -3.69 7.94 -14.92
CA ARG A 93 -3.30 8.33 -16.29
C ARG A 93 -4.29 9.30 -16.93
N GLU A 94 -5.59 9.08 -16.76
CA GLU A 94 -6.63 10.02 -17.22
C GLU A 94 -6.47 11.41 -16.61
N GLN A 95 -5.95 11.48 -15.38
CA GLN A 95 -5.65 12.72 -14.66
C GLN A 95 -4.27 13.32 -15.04
N GLY A 96 -3.52 12.66 -15.94
CA GLY A 96 -2.22 13.14 -16.39
C GLY A 96 -1.07 12.84 -15.40
N ALA A 97 -1.22 11.88 -14.50
CA ALA A 97 -0.15 11.49 -13.59
C ALA A 97 1.07 10.97 -14.37
N GLY A 98 2.25 11.52 -14.09
CA GLY A 98 3.52 11.04 -14.64
C GLY A 98 4.15 9.91 -13.82
N CYS A 99 3.68 9.72 -12.58
CA CYS A 99 4.14 8.69 -11.66
C CYS A 99 3.00 8.22 -10.77
N VAL A 100 2.97 6.92 -10.48
CA VAL A 100 2.08 6.33 -9.47
C VAL A 100 2.89 5.54 -8.46
N VAL A 101 2.35 5.40 -7.24
CA VAL A 101 2.84 4.46 -6.23
C VAL A 101 1.67 3.63 -5.72
N LEU A 102 1.77 2.32 -5.90
CA LEU A 102 0.83 1.32 -5.39
C LEU A 102 1.24 0.96 -3.96
N LEU A 103 0.33 1.11 -3.02
CA LEU A 103 0.57 0.92 -1.59
C LEU A 103 -0.46 -0.03 -0.97
N PRO A 104 -0.07 -0.91 -0.06
CA PRO A 104 -0.99 -1.73 0.71
C PRO A 104 -1.55 -0.94 1.90
N ILE A 105 -2.66 -1.40 2.47
CA ILE A 105 -3.23 -0.82 3.69
C ILE A 105 -2.72 -1.47 4.98
N ASP A 106 -2.02 -2.58 4.88
CA ASP A 106 -1.59 -3.42 6.01
C ASP A 106 -0.15 -3.16 6.48
N CYS A 107 0.46 -2.09 5.98
CA CYS A 107 1.72 -1.53 6.47
C CYS A 107 1.48 -0.24 7.26
N PRO A 108 0.87 -0.29 8.47
CA PRO A 108 0.44 0.90 9.21
C PRO A 108 1.62 1.77 9.70
N LEU A 109 2.83 1.22 9.71
CA LEU A 109 4.05 1.95 10.05
C LEU A 109 4.58 2.85 8.93
N LEU A 110 3.90 2.93 7.78
CA LEU A 110 4.32 3.76 6.64
C LEU A 110 4.81 5.15 7.09
N ALA A 111 6.04 5.47 6.70
CA ALA A 111 6.67 6.74 7.05
C ALA A 111 6.62 7.71 5.87
N PRO A 112 6.02 8.91 6.03
CA PRO A 112 5.97 9.92 4.97
C PRO A 112 7.33 10.23 4.36
N ARG A 113 8.38 10.33 5.19
CA ARG A 113 9.75 10.62 4.74
C ARG A 113 10.36 9.49 3.89
N GLU A 114 10.01 8.24 4.15
CA GLU A 114 10.48 7.12 3.32
C GLU A 114 9.79 7.11 1.97
N LEU A 115 8.50 7.43 1.93
CA LEU A 115 7.75 7.61 0.69
C LEU A 115 8.29 8.80 -0.12
N GLU A 116 8.61 9.91 0.54
CA GLU A 116 9.27 11.06 -0.09
C GLU A 116 10.64 10.67 -0.67
N ARG A 117 11.46 9.91 0.07
CA ARG A 117 12.77 9.44 -0.40
C ARG A 117 12.64 8.53 -1.63
N LEU A 118 11.65 7.63 -1.66
CA LEU A 118 11.38 6.74 -2.79
C LEU A 118 11.07 7.52 -4.05
N LEU A 119 10.24 8.56 -3.93
CA LEU A 119 9.68 9.29 -5.08
C LEU A 119 10.53 10.50 -5.49
N THR A 120 11.33 11.07 -4.57
CA THR A 120 12.17 12.23 -4.88
C THR A 120 13.35 11.82 -5.74
N GLY A 121 13.47 12.44 -6.90
CA GLY A 121 14.56 12.16 -7.85
C GLY A 121 14.35 10.88 -8.66
N MET A 122 13.19 10.24 -8.57
CA MET A 122 12.86 9.11 -9.42
C MET A 122 12.85 9.54 -10.89
N PRO A 123 13.55 8.82 -11.79
CA PRO A 123 13.56 9.15 -13.22
C PRO A 123 12.17 9.06 -13.86
N GLU A 124 11.96 9.78 -14.98
CA GLU A 124 10.71 9.76 -15.75
C GLU A 124 10.37 8.37 -16.33
N ARG A 125 11.37 7.49 -16.41
CA ARG A 125 11.20 6.10 -16.84
C ARG A 125 11.93 5.19 -15.86
N TYR A 126 11.19 4.67 -14.88
CA TYR A 126 11.73 3.85 -13.78
C TYR A 126 10.68 3.01 -13.09
N VAL A 127 11.09 1.88 -12.54
CA VAL A 127 10.29 1.03 -11.66
C VAL A 127 11.01 0.86 -10.33
N ALA A 128 10.41 1.34 -9.24
CA ALA A 128 10.90 1.08 -7.89
C ALA A 128 10.05 -0.01 -7.23
N ILE A 129 10.69 -1.08 -6.80
CA ILE A 129 10.06 -2.28 -6.21
C ILE A 129 10.47 -2.34 -4.75
N VAL A 130 9.51 -2.24 -3.84
CA VAL A 130 9.74 -2.37 -2.39
C VAL A 130 9.25 -3.74 -1.94
N PRO A 131 10.14 -4.68 -1.62
CA PRO A 131 9.75 -6.01 -1.19
C PRO A 131 9.14 -6.01 0.21
N ASP A 132 8.43 -7.10 0.55
CA ASP A 132 8.10 -7.45 1.91
C ASP A 132 9.39 -7.82 2.70
N ARG A 133 9.28 -8.01 4.02
CA ARG A 133 10.42 -8.38 4.88
C ARG A 133 11.08 -9.73 4.51
N HIS A 134 10.40 -10.58 3.74
CA HIS A 134 10.91 -11.87 3.27
C HIS A 134 11.52 -11.78 1.88
N GLY A 135 11.39 -10.64 1.19
CA GLY A 135 11.89 -10.44 -0.17
C GLY A 135 11.10 -11.18 -1.25
N THR A 136 9.95 -11.74 -0.92
CA THR A 136 9.11 -12.56 -1.83
C THR A 136 7.94 -11.78 -2.41
N GLY A 137 7.23 -11.03 -1.58
CA GLY A 137 6.12 -10.14 -1.97
C GLY A 137 6.61 -8.75 -2.37
N THR A 138 5.65 -7.88 -2.69
CA THR A 138 5.89 -6.48 -3.01
C THR A 138 4.94 -5.63 -2.19
N ASN A 139 5.47 -4.86 -1.24
CA ASN A 139 4.69 -3.97 -0.37
C ASN A 139 4.53 -2.56 -0.96
N ALA A 140 5.41 -2.12 -1.87
CA ALA A 140 5.11 -0.97 -2.71
C ALA A 140 5.70 -1.13 -4.10
N LEU A 141 5.03 -0.54 -5.08
CA LEU A 141 5.48 -0.51 -6.47
C LEU A 141 5.29 0.90 -7.01
N ALA A 142 6.39 1.63 -7.27
CA ALA A 142 6.31 2.93 -7.91
C ALA A 142 6.67 2.82 -9.40
N LEU A 143 5.84 3.41 -10.24
CA LEU A 143 5.92 3.34 -11.69
C LEU A 143 5.99 4.73 -12.30
N ALA A 144 6.99 4.99 -13.11
CA ALA A 144 7.12 6.14 -13.97
C ALA A 144 7.54 5.68 -15.39
N PRO A 145 6.73 5.89 -16.44
CA PRO A 145 5.33 6.33 -16.36
C PRO A 145 4.43 5.29 -15.65
N PRO A 146 3.16 5.62 -15.35
CA PRO A 146 2.25 4.74 -14.63
C PRO A 146 2.03 3.34 -15.23
N ASP A 147 2.25 3.20 -16.54
CA ASP A 147 2.14 1.96 -17.31
C ASP A 147 3.51 1.37 -17.68
N ALA A 148 4.58 1.70 -16.95
CA ALA A 148 5.93 1.19 -17.21
C ALA A 148 6.00 -0.34 -17.19
N ILE A 149 5.25 -0.98 -16.30
CA ILE A 149 4.98 -2.44 -16.25
C ILE A 149 3.57 -2.69 -15.73
N GLU A 150 3.05 -3.89 -15.99
CA GLU A 150 1.80 -4.34 -15.39
C GLU A 150 2.04 -4.87 -13.96
N PRO A 151 1.30 -4.42 -12.94
CA PRO A 151 1.43 -4.93 -11.58
C PRO A 151 0.87 -6.36 -11.45
N THR A 152 1.65 -7.26 -10.84
CA THR A 152 1.30 -8.67 -10.63
C THR A 152 1.52 -9.05 -9.17
N PHE A 153 0.65 -8.57 -8.26
CA PHE A 153 0.75 -8.81 -6.83
C PHE A 153 0.48 -10.27 -6.42
N GLY A 154 0.80 -10.60 -5.17
CA GLY A 154 0.69 -11.92 -4.57
C GLY A 154 2.05 -12.60 -4.38
N GLU A 155 2.03 -13.88 -4.02
CA GLU A 155 3.25 -14.66 -3.73
C GLU A 155 4.25 -14.59 -4.89
N GLY A 156 5.53 -14.32 -4.60
CA GLY A 156 6.57 -14.18 -5.60
C GLY A 156 6.49 -12.91 -6.47
N SER A 157 5.69 -11.92 -6.08
CA SER A 157 5.48 -10.70 -6.88
C SER A 157 6.74 -9.87 -7.09
N CYS A 158 7.67 -9.86 -6.11
CA CYS A 158 8.92 -9.12 -6.25
C CYS A 158 9.72 -9.62 -7.47
N VAL A 159 9.89 -10.93 -7.59
CA VAL A 159 10.60 -11.53 -8.74
C VAL A 159 9.86 -11.28 -10.06
N ARG A 160 8.52 -11.36 -10.06
CA ARG A 160 7.72 -11.07 -11.26
C ARG A 160 7.84 -9.61 -11.71
N HIS A 161 7.81 -8.64 -10.79
CA HIS A 161 8.00 -7.23 -11.13
C HIS A 161 9.40 -6.95 -11.67
N VAL A 162 10.44 -7.57 -11.09
CA VAL A 162 11.81 -7.48 -11.63
C VAL A 162 11.88 -8.05 -13.05
N ALA A 163 11.27 -9.22 -13.28
CA ALA A 163 11.24 -9.83 -14.61
C ALA A 163 10.51 -8.94 -15.63
N ALA A 164 9.33 -8.41 -15.27
CA ALA A 164 8.55 -7.53 -16.12
C ALA A 164 9.31 -6.24 -16.48
N ALA A 165 10.01 -5.63 -15.52
CA ALA A 165 10.82 -4.44 -15.77
C ALA A 165 11.98 -4.72 -16.75
N ARG A 166 12.64 -5.89 -16.60
CA ARG A 166 13.69 -6.34 -17.53
C ARG A 166 13.15 -6.59 -18.94
N GLU A 167 12.02 -7.28 -19.04
CA GLU A 167 11.38 -7.59 -20.32
C GLU A 167 10.93 -6.32 -21.04
N ALA A 168 10.36 -5.35 -20.31
CA ALA A 168 9.99 -4.05 -20.84
C ALA A 168 11.19 -3.12 -21.12
N GLY A 169 12.41 -3.51 -20.75
CA GLY A 169 13.62 -2.68 -20.90
C GLY A 169 13.53 -1.38 -20.10
N VAL A 170 12.83 -1.39 -18.96
CA VAL A 170 12.70 -0.23 -18.07
C VAL A 170 13.75 -0.33 -16.96
N PRO A 171 14.53 0.72 -16.69
CA PRO A 171 15.39 0.77 -15.51
C PRO A 171 14.60 0.56 -14.23
N PHE A 172 15.14 -0.21 -13.29
CA PHE A 172 14.46 -0.50 -12.04
C PHE A 172 15.42 -0.60 -10.86
N GLY A 173 14.89 -0.45 -9.64
CA GLY A 173 15.56 -0.72 -8.39
C GLY A 173 14.70 -1.54 -7.45
N VAL A 174 15.36 -2.36 -6.62
CA VAL A 174 14.73 -2.99 -5.45
C VAL A 174 15.15 -2.14 -4.26
N GLU A 175 14.15 -1.46 -3.66
CA GLU A 175 14.37 -0.42 -2.68
C GLU A 175 13.96 -0.92 -1.28
N GLU A 176 14.77 -0.61 -0.28
CA GLU A 176 14.45 -0.93 1.11
C GLU A 176 13.77 0.26 1.81
N LEU A 177 12.52 0.07 2.20
CA LEU A 177 11.75 0.98 3.02
C LEU A 177 11.34 0.28 4.32
N PRO A 178 12.08 0.46 5.43
CA PRO A 178 11.80 -0.23 6.68
C PRO A 178 10.37 -0.08 7.20
N SER A 179 9.72 1.06 6.94
CA SER A 179 8.34 1.29 7.35
C SER A 179 7.30 0.52 6.53
N LEU A 180 7.70 -0.01 5.37
CA LEU A 180 6.88 -0.86 4.50
C LEU A 180 7.28 -2.34 4.58
N ALA A 181 8.32 -2.68 5.34
CA ALA A 181 8.77 -4.06 5.44
C ALA A 181 7.80 -4.93 6.26
N LEU A 182 7.08 -4.35 7.22
CA LEU A 182 6.17 -5.06 8.11
C LEU A 182 4.71 -4.88 7.68
N ASP A 183 4.19 -5.89 7.03
CA ASP A 183 2.76 -6.10 6.79
C ASP A 183 2.14 -6.95 7.91
N LEU A 184 0.94 -6.57 8.35
CA LEU A 184 0.26 -7.19 9.50
C LEU A 184 -0.59 -8.38 9.05
N ASP A 185 -0.02 -9.57 8.89
CA ASP A 185 -0.74 -10.77 8.42
C ASP A 185 -0.90 -11.86 9.47
N THR A 186 0.02 -11.96 10.42
CA THR A 186 0.08 -13.04 11.39
C THR A 186 0.22 -12.53 12.83
N PRO A 187 -0.05 -13.36 13.86
CA PRO A 187 0.22 -12.98 15.25
C PRO A 187 1.67 -12.59 15.52
N ALA A 188 2.63 -13.15 14.78
CA ALA A 188 4.04 -12.76 14.89
C ALA A 188 4.28 -11.32 14.41
N ASP A 189 3.49 -10.85 13.43
CA ASP A 189 3.57 -9.47 12.95
C ASP A 189 3.03 -8.48 13.97
N VAL A 190 2.01 -8.87 14.75
CA VAL A 190 1.51 -8.06 15.88
C VAL A 190 2.60 -7.87 16.92
N VAL A 191 3.32 -8.94 17.27
CA VAL A 191 4.46 -8.84 18.20
C VAL A 191 5.55 -7.93 17.65
N ALA A 192 5.89 -8.08 16.37
CA ALA A 192 6.87 -7.22 15.72
C ALA A 192 6.44 -5.75 15.69
N LEU A 193 5.15 -5.48 15.39
CA LEU A 193 4.58 -4.13 15.44
C LEU A 193 4.68 -3.53 16.85
N THR A 194 4.32 -4.29 17.88
CA THR A 194 4.41 -3.84 19.27
C THR A 194 5.83 -3.38 19.61
N LEU A 195 6.83 -4.19 19.28
CA LEU A 195 8.24 -3.85 19.49
C LEU A 195 8.68 -2.59 18.73
N GLU A 196 8.25 -2.45 17.47
CA GLU A 196 8.55 -1.24 16.69
C GLU A 196 7.91 0.02 17.28
N LEU A 197 6.70 -0.07 17.79
CA LEU A 197 5.99 1.04 18.45
C LEU A 197 6.65 1.45 19.77
N GLU A 198 7.09 0.48 20.57
CA GLU A 198 7.85 0.73 21.82
C GLU A 198 9.18 1.43 21.54
N MET A 199 9.88 1.03 20.47
CA MET A 199 11.19 1.59 20.12
C MET A 199 11.11 2.98 19.48
N ARG A 200 10.12 3.23 18.63
CA ARG A 200 10.10 4.41 17.75
C ARG A 200 8.96 5.38 18.01
N GLY A 201 7.87 4.94 18.65
CA GLY A 201 6.69 5.74 19.00
C GLY A 201 5.99 6.48 17.84
N GLY A 202 4.78 6.95 18.09
CA GLY A 202 4.15 8.06 17.33
C GLY A 202 3.54 7.75 15.97
N ARG A 203 3.60 6.50 15.46
CA ARG A 203 2.93 6.07 14.22
C ARG A 203 1.97 4.92 14.50
N ALA A 204 1.06 4.65 13.57
CA ALA A 204 0.08 3.56 13.67
C ALA A 204 -0.75 3.59 14.96
N SER A 205 -1.12 4.77 15.44
CA SER A 205 -1.82 4.94 16.73
C SER A 205 -3.20 4.31 16.74
N ARG A 206 -3.92 4.34 15.60
CA ARG A 206 -5.25 3.72 15.48
C ARG A 206 -5.13 2.19 15.44
N THR A 207 -4.14 1.70 14.70
CA THR A 207 -3.81 0.26 14.64
C THR A 207 -3.41 -0.28 16.02
N ALA A 208 -2.53 0.44 16.74
CA ALA A 208 -2.14 0.08 18.10
C ALA A 208 -3.35 0.00 19.03
N LYS A 209 -4.23 1.02 19.02
CA LYS A 209 -5.47 1.03 19.78
C LYS A 209 -6.40 -0.13 19.43
N ALA A 210 -6.54 -0.44 18.13
CA ALA A 210 -7.36 -1.57 17.68
C ALA A 210 -6.82 -2.93 18.12
N LEU A 211 -5.50 -3.03 18.31
CA LEU A 211 -4.83 -4.24 18.84
C LEU A 211 -4.81 -4.28 20.37
N GLY A 212 -5.14 -3.17 21.05
CA GLY A 212 -5.09 -3.07 22.52
C GLY A 212 -3.66 -2.93 23.06
N ILE A 213 -2.74 -2.34 22.29
CA ILE A 213 -1.34 -2.11 22.63
C ILE A 213 -0.99 -0.64 22.62
#